data_a9eab0c0db3df7aad54b153e64f7a712
#
_entry.id   a9eab0c0db3df7aad54b153e64f7a712
#
_cell.length_a   1.000
_cell.length_b   1.000
_cell.length_c   1.000
_cell.angle_alpha   90.00
_cell.angle_beta   90.00
_cell.angle_gamma   90.00
#
_symmetry.space_group_name_H-M   'P 1'
#
loop_
_entity.id
_entity.type
_entity.pdbx_description
1 polymer ?
#
loop_
_entity_poly.entity_id
_entity_poly.type
_entity_poly.pdbx_seq_one_letter_code
_entity_poly.pdbx_strand_id
1 'polypeptide(L)'
;MRRFIYVFLALCGLIAGLGVQSMTPAFATDVSGDAGPIAKSAGQKWALKSLANGKYVSVEMNDTGANEWRMRARSSTVGSWERFTLRTNHFAKTISLRSEATGYFATAEFTDAGEREGMLRARGANLGSWQQYEPSWSAPPAGAPAGSYGVTLKSVADGYADRYWAAGDDGTLRATAASPGTWGRFVLEPVPGGATLPPAGPTATHSLNVMTWNVCADHNANCGWSADRPGYAEFNEQIRARLADPVAHEMPDVIFFQEFCEKYAKHVEEMLEQATQRGWDVRFAPIHNRLNGPLLQKQCAMGPAPDNVDRGSFGVAIAVPDENTFYERYDFTSPPDKEQRTALCAAIPSRAVMACTAHLSAGRGYDDNTGEWRTKQAKELRNLAAKWEAKGYRPVFGGDLNVVPPVPEATEGEGGPSTVLMPVYDRYLECSQLGDPDAPRSGAPTSNANSQGKPMHKIDYIFAPKTARFTRCAVSATSGKSDHWTLYGTVALPAA
;
A
#
# COMPACT_ATOMS: atom_id res chain seq x y z
N MET A 1 5.31 73.20 10.26
CA MET A 1 5.55 73.59 11.66
C MET A 1 5.80 72.33 12.48
N ARG A 2 6.86 72.40 13.28
CA ARG A 2 7.31 71.48 14.33
C ARG A 2 8.02 70.21 13.91
N ARG A 3 9.34 70.29 13.94
CA ARG A 3 10.38 69.31 14.11
C ARG A 3 10.26 68.64 15.51
N PHE A 4 10.57 67.33 15.60
CA PHE A 4 11.21 66.81 16.80
C PHE A 4 12.30 65.83 16.44
N ILE A 5 13.44 66.09 17.00
CA ILE A 5 14.71 65.37 16.99
C ILE A 5 14.72 64.44 18.20
N TYR A 6 15.17 63.20 18.10
CA TYR A 6 15.72 62.41 19.21
C TYR A 6 16.87 61.54 18.74
N VAL A 7 18.00 61.91 19.07
CA VAL A 7 19.10 61.54 19.97
C VAL A 7 19.40 60.05 20.05
N PHE A 8 20.62 59.76 19.50
CA PHE A 8 21.37 58.51 19.71
C PHE A 8 21.89 58.43 21.15
N LEU A 9 21.74 57.23 21.74
CA LEU A 9 22.59 56.80 22.83
C LEU A 9 23.13 55.40 22.55
N ALA A 10 24.44 55.36 22.33
CA ALA A 10 25.22 54.14 22.27
C ALA A 10 25.49 53.63 23.67
N LEU A 11 25.31 52.35 23.90
CA LEU A 11 25.88 51.63 25.01
C LEU A 11 26.61 50.38 24.52
N CYS A 12 27.91 50.40 24.63
CA CYS A 12 28.77 49.21 24.54
C CYS A 12 28.61 48.36 25.80
N GLY A 13 28.49 47.06 25.64
CA GLY A 13 28.44 46.13 26.78
C GLY A 13 28.65 44.68 26.39
N LEU A 14 29.86 44.22 26.55
CA LEU A 14 30.37 42.86 26.78
C LEU A 14 29.78 41.66 26.04
N ILE A 15 30.63 41.07 25.24
CA ILE A 15 30.56 39.73 24.66
C ILE A 15 30.84 38.72 25.78
N ALA A 16 29.84 37.92 26.11
CA ALA A 16 30.00 36.63 26.80
C ALA A 16 29.60 35.54 25.83
N GLY A 17 30.53 34.67 25.45
CA GLY A 17 30.33 33.58 24.54
C GLY A 17 29.30 32.58 25.10
N LEU A 18 28.22 32.42 24.40
CA LEU A 18 27.29 31.29 24.53
C LEU A 18 27.44 30.43 23.31
N GLY A 19 27.91 29.21 23.55
CA GLY A 19 28.03 28.18 22.53
C GLY A 19 26.69 27.96 21.81
N VAL A 20 26.71 28.08 20.51
CA VAL A 20 25.61 27.67 19.65
C VAL A 20 25.55 26.14 19.71
N GLN A 21 24.76 25.60 20.60
CA GLN A 21 24.30 24.22 20.47
C GLN A 21 23.38 24.20 19.25
N SER A 22 23.81 23.48 18.23
CA SER A 22 22.97 23.12 17.11
C SER A 22 21.77 22.32 17.66
N MET A 23 20.64 22.98 17.81
CA MET A 23 19.36 22.31 17.99
C MET A 23 19.06 21.60 16.68
N THR A 24 19.38 20.30 16.60
CA THR A 24 18.70 19.42 15.68
C THR A 24 17.20 19.55 15.94
N PRO A 25 16.37 19.82 14.91
CA PRO A 25 14.92 19.83 15.12
C PRO A 25 14.52 18.45 15.64
N ALA A 26 14.02 18.40 16.86
CA ALA A 26 13.27 17.25 17.34
C ALA A 26 12.12 17.08 16.35
N PHE A 27 12.17 16.01 15.57
CA PHE A 27 11.00 15.58 14.81
C PHE A 27 9.90 15.35 15.85
N ALA A 28 8.90 16.23 15.84
CA ALA A 28 7.67 16.01 16.55
C ALA A 28 7.13 14.67 16.03
N THR A 29 7.12 13.65 16.88
CA THR A 29 6.43 12.41 16.62
C THR A 29 4.96 12.75 16.64
N ASP A 30 4.41 12.93 15.46
CA ASP A 30 2.97 13.05 15.26
C ASP A 30 2.35 11.69 15.63
N VAL A 31 1.88 11.61 16.86
CA VAL A 31 1.13 10.45 17.37
C VAL A 31 -0.32 10.66 16.99
N SER A 32 -0.60 10.92 15.73
CA SER A 32 -1.95 10.88 15.18
C SER A 32 -2.33 9.42 14.98
N GLY A 33 -3.43 9.03 15.61
CA GLY A 33 -3.88 7.68 15.89
C GLY A 33 -4.26 6.77 14.72
N ASP A 34 -3.53 6.78 13.62
CA ASP A 34 -3.73 5.88 12.50
C ASP A 34 -2.47 5.05 12.25
N ALA A 35 -2.58 3.74 12.40
CA ALA A 35 -1.62 2.69 12.04
C ALA A 35 -0.25 2.70 12.75
N GLY A 36 0.01 3.62 13.66
CA GLY A 36 1.25 3.65 14.42
C GLY A 36 2.52 3.85 13.59
N PRO A 37 3.67 3.85 14.26
CA PRO A 37 4.97 4.13 13.65
C PRO A 37 5.45 3.10 12.62
N ILE A 38 4.76 1.98 12.48
CA ILE A 38 5.13 0.84 11.62
C ILE A 38 4.78 1.08 10.14
N ALA A 39 3.86 1.99 9.86
CA ALA A 39 3.41 2.30 8.50
C ALA A 39 4.52 2.69 7.51
N LYS A 40 5.68 3.10 8.01
CA LYS A 40 6.81 3.59 7.20
C LYS A 40 7.91 2.55 6.95
N SER A 41 7.80 1.36 7.52
CA SER A 41 8.89 0.37 7.53
C SER A 41 8.53 -0.93 6.81
N ALA A 42 7.99 -0.82 5.60
CA ALA A 42 7.74 -1.99 4.77
C ALA A 42 9.01 -2.85 4.67
N GLY A 43 8.89 -4.13 5.02
CA GLY A 43 10.01 -5.09 5.04
C GLY A 43 10.91 -5.07 6.24
N GLN A 44 10.71 -4.18 7.18
CA GLN A 44 11.40 -4.22 8.46
C GLN A 44 11.06 -5.54 9.18
N LYS A 45 12.11 -6.26 9.60
CA LYS A 45 11.93 -7.39 10.52
C LYS A 45 11.87 -6.87 11.95
N TRP A 46 11.03 -7.51 12.73
CA TRP A 46 10.76 -7.12 14.10
C TRP A 46 10.95 -8.30 15.05
N ALA A 47 11.38 -8.01 16.24
CA ALA A 47 11.35 -8.94 17.36
C ALA A 47 10.40 -8.39 18.43
N LEU A 48 9.58 -9.25 19.00
CA LEU A 48 8.66 -8.91 20.07
C LEU A 48 9.25 -9.37 21.40
N LYS A 49 9.48 -8.45 22.34
CA LYS A 49 10.06 -8.73 23.64
C LYS A 49 9.03 -8.50 24.74
N SER A 50 8.79 -9.50 25.57
CA SER A 50 7.92 -9.35 26.75
C SER A 50 8.59 -8.47 27.81
N LEU A 51 7.88 -7.48 28.31
CA LEU A 51 8.33 -6.62 29.41
C LEU A 51 8.26 -7.34 30.79
N ALA A 52 7.45 -8.38 30.90
CA ALA A 52 7.30 -9.12 32.15
C ALA A 52 8.56 -9.92 32.52
N ASN A 53 9.20 -10.57 31.54
CA ASN A 53 10.35 -11.45 31.79
C ASN A 53 11.61 -11.06 30.99
N GLY A 54 11.53 -10.02 30.18
CA GLY A 54 12.66 -9.54 29.36
C GLY A 54 13.07 -10.49 28.23
N LYS A 55 12.23 -11.47 27.87
CA LYS A 55 12.53 -12.48 26.84
C LYS A 55 11.81 -12.16 25.53
N TYR A 56 12.47 -12.54 24.42
CA TYR A 56 11.88 -12.46 23.10
C TYR A 56 10.88 -13.58 22.86
N VAL A 57 9.83 -13.25 22.14
CA VAL A 57 8.83 -14.20 21.67
C VAL A 57 9.45 -15.05 20.57
N SER A 58 9.46 -16.36 20.77
CA SER A 58 9.95 -17.38 19.86
C SER A 58 8.81 -18.24 19.36
N VAL A 59 8.83 -18.61 18.10
CA VAL A 59 7.96 -19.66 17.55
C VAL A 59 8.66 -21.01 17.79
N GLU A 60 8.00 -21.89 18.52
CA GLU A 60 8.59 -23.19 18.95
C GLU A 60 8.58 -24.19 17.79
N MET A 61 9.64 -24.16 16.97
CA MET A 61 9.73 -25.01 15.78
C MET A 61 9.91 -26.51 16.10
N ASN A 62 10.34 -26.82 17.31
CA ASN A 62 10.54 -28.21 17.76
C ASN A 62 9.32 -28.78 18.49
N ASP A 63 8.31 -27.98 18.77
CA ASP A 63 7.05 -28.46 19.34
C ASP A 63 6.25 -29.22 18.29
N THR A 64 5.54 -30.23 18.72
CA THR A 64 4.73 -31.10 17.87
C THR A 64 3.28 -31.23 18.36
N GLY A 65 2.40 -31.71 17.50
CA GLY A 65 1.02 -31.97 17.84
C GLY A 65 0.26 -30.71 18.26
N ALA A 66 -0.43 -30.80 19.39
CA ALA A 66 -1.26 -29.67 19.88
C ALA A 66 -0.48 -28.39 20.22
N ASN A 67 0.83 -28.49 20.41
CA ASN A 67 1.72 -27.38 20.72
C ASN A 67 2.56 -26.93 19.52
N GLU A 68 2.39 -27.54 18.34
CA GLU A 68 3.15 -27.21 17.15
C GLU A 68 3.08 -25.71 16.85
N TRP A 69 4.27 -25.09 16.68
CA TRP A 69 4.47 -23.67 16.38
C TRP A 69 3.86 -22.69 17.39
N ARG A 70 3.67 -23.11 18.65
CA ARG A 70 3.23 -22.17 19.70
C ARG A 70 4.25 -21.06 19.89
N MET A 71 3.76 -19.90 20.32
CA MET A 71 4.59 -18.73 20.58
C MET A 71 4.89 -18.60 22.08
N ARG A 72 6.18 -18.41 22.43
CA ARG A 72 6.62 -18.28 23.82
C ARG A 72 7.63 -17.17 24.00
N ALA A 73 7.44 -16.34 25.04
CA ALA A 73 8.41 -15.34 25.47
C ALA A 73 9.52 -15.99 26.32
N ARG A 74 10.53 -16.63 25.67
CA ARG A 74 11.58 -17.39 26.35
C ARG A 74 13.01 -17.17 25.85
N SER A 75 13.18 -16.65 24.63
CA SER A 75 14.52 -16.49 24.03
C SER A 75 15.27 -15.30 24.61
N SER A 76 16.57 -15.45 24.83
CA SER A 76 17.43 -14.33 25.23
C SER A 76 18.08 -13.61 24.04
N THR A 77 17.97 -14.17 22.82
CA THR A 77 18.57 -13.66 21.59
C THR A 77 17.56 -13.71 20.46
N VAL A 78 17.82 -12.95 19.41
CA VAL A 78 16.96 -12.89 18.23
C VAL A 78 17.57 -13.73 17.11
N GLY A 79 16.99 -14.90 16.84
CA GLY A 79 17.25 -15.75 15.69
C GLY A 79 16.09 -15.70 14.68
N SER A 80 16.01 -16.67 13.76
CA SER A 80 14.89 -16.76 12.78
C SER A 80 13.54 -17.04 13.45
N TRP A 81 13.55 -17.72 14.60
CA TRP A 81 12.33 -18.07 15.33
C TRP A 81 11.70 -16.88 16.08
N GLU A 82 12.47 -15.80 16.31
CA GLU A 82 12.05 -14.58 16.99
C GLU A 82 11.78 -13.43 16.02
N ARG A 83 11.92 -13.65 14.71
CA ARG A 83 11.71 -12.61 13.70
C ARG A 83 10.33 -12.70 13.09
N PHE A 84 9.72 -11.52 12.99
CA PHE A 84 8.39 -11.35 12.41
C PHE A 84 8.42 -10.23 11.39
N THR A 85 7.61 -10.36 10.34
CA THR A 85 7.16 -9.23 9.54
C THR A 85 5.82 -8.76 10.06
N LEU A 86 5.61 -7.46 10.03
CA LEU A 86 4.33 -6.87 10.40
C LEU A 86 3.55 -6.52 9.16
N ARG A 87 2.31 -6.89 9.16
CA ARG A 87 1.32 -6.41 8.23
C ARG A 87 0.39 -5.46 8.98
N THR A 88 0.26 -4.24 8.49
CA THR A 88 -0.64 -3.25 9.06
C THR A 88 -1.86 -3.13 8.17
N ASN A 89 -3.04 -3.33 8.74
CA ASN A 89 -4.27 -2.92 8.14
C ASN A 89 -4.63 -1.54 8.69
N HIS A 90 -4.27 -0.50 7.94
CA HIS A 90 -4.50 0.89 8.35
C HIS A 90 -5.97 1.20 8.56
N PHE A 91 -6.79 0.52 7.83
CA PHE A 91 -8.22 0.65 7.77
C PHE A 91 -8.90 0.08 9.02
N ALA A 92 -8.61 -1.19 9.34
CA ALA A 92 -9.11 -1.84 10.54
C ALA A 92 -8.33 -1.42 11.80
N LYS A 93 -7.27 -0.59 11.67
CA LYS A 93 -6.35 -0.21 12.75
C LYS A 93 -5.74 -1.43 13.44
N THR A 94 -5.49 -2.49 12.65
CA THR A 94 -4.96 -3.74 13.17
C THR A 94 -3.57 -4.03 12.60
N ILE A 95 -2.84 -4.87 13.32
CA ILE A 95 -1.60 -5.48 12.84
C ILE A 95 -1.72 -6.99 12.90
N SER A 96 -0.97 -7.64 12.01
CA SER A 96 -0.75 -9.08 12.01
C SER A 96 0.75 -9.36 12.03
N LEU A 97 1.17 -10.40 12.73
CA LEU A 97 2.57 -10.80 12.81
C LEU A 97 2.77 -12.08 12.02
N ARG A 98 3.60 -12.06 10.98
CA ARG A 98 3.98 -13.24 10.22
C ARG A 98 5.37 -13.70 10.66
N SER A 99 5.46 -14.96 11.09
CA SER A 99 6.73 -15.56 11.51
C SER A 99 7.66 -15.77 10.32
N GLU A 100 8.93 -15.43 10.47
CA GLU A 100 9.96 -15.78 9.48
C GLU A 100 10.23 -17.28 9.44
N ALA A 101 10.14 -17.96 10.59
CA ALA A 101 10.43 -19.38 10.71
C ALA A 101 9.41 -20.28 10.03
N THR A 102 8.10 -19.97 10.14
CA THR A 102 7.02 -20.79 9.57
C THR A 102 6.46 -20.22 8.27
N GLY A 103 6.62 -18.92 8.04
CA GLY A 103 5.93 -18.22 6.96
C GLY A 103 4.43 -17.99 7.20
N TYR A 104 3.91 -18.33 8.40
CA TYR A 104 2.50 -18.19 8.75
C TYR A 104 2.26 -17.08 9.77
N PHE A 105 1.01 -16.65 9.88
CA PHE A 105 0.60 -15.61 10.80
C PHE A 105 0.37 -16.16 12.21
N ALA A 106 0.68 -15.32 13.21
CA ALA A 106 0.30 -15.56 14.59
C ALA A 106 -1.23 -15.62 14.70
N THR A 107 -1.75 -16.74 15.16
CA THR A 107 -3.17 -17.04 15.28
C THR A 107 -3.53 -17.32 16.71
N ALA A 108 -4.56 -16.69 17.25
CA ALA A 108 -5.10 -17.03 18.56
C ALA A 108 -6.14 -18.16 18.42
N GLU A 109 -5.89 -19.30 19.06
CA GLU A 109 -6.68 -20.52 18.93
C GLU A 109 -7.85 -20.51 19.93
N PHE A 110 -8.89 -19.77 19.64
CA PHE A 110 -10.03 -19.57 20.54
C PHE A 110 -10.97 -20.78 20.68
N THR A 111 -10.96 -21.68 19.73
CA THR A 111 -11.79 -22.89 19.75
C THR A 111 -11.13 -24.05 20.50
N ASP A 112 -9.86 -23.92 20.86
CA ASP A 112 -9.20 -24.91 21.70
C ASP A 112 -9.70 -24.81 23.15
N ALA A 113 -9.77 -25.92 23.85
CA ALA A 113 -10.28 -25.98 25.22
C ALA A 113 -9.16 -26.00 26.27
N GLY A 114 -9.45 -25.54 27.48
CA GLY A 114 -8.58 -25.59 28.65
C GLY A 114 -7.34 -24.71 28.49
N GLU A 115 -6.16 -25.23 28.81
CA GLU A 115 -4.90 -24.47 28.76
C GLU A 115 -4.50 -23.99 27.37
N ARG A 116 -5.14 -24.47 26.33
CA ARG A 116 -4.89 -24.07 24.95
C ARG A 116 -5.85 -22.99 24.43
N GLU A 117 -6.89 -22.66 25.19
CA GLU A 117 -7.81 -21.59 24.80
C GLU A 117 -7.00 -20.29 24.56
N GLY A 118 -7.19 -19.69 23.39
CA GLY A 118 -6.51 -18.47 22.98
C GLY A 118 -4.98 -18.59 22.84
N MET A 119 -4.42 -19.81 22.85
CA MET A 119 -2.97 -20.01 22.64
C MET A 119 -2.55 -19.41 21.29
N LEU A 120 -1.47 -18.67 21.28
CA LEU A 120 -0.91 -18.10 20.06
C LEU A 120 0.00 -19.10 19.36
N ARG A 121 -0.30 -19.36 18.09
CA ARG A 121 0.47 -20.27 17.22
C ARG A 121 0.74 -19.63 15.88
N ALA A 122 1.94 -19.76 15.34
CA ALA A 122 2.31 -19.21 14.05
C ALA A 122 1.91 -20.16 12.91
N ARG A 123 0.60 -20.40 12.71
CA ARG A 123 0.06 -21.35 11.73
C ARG A 123 -1.07 -20.83 10.84
N GLY A 124 -1.46 -19.56 10.96
CA GLY A 124 -2.46 -18.96 10.09
C GLY A 124 -1.96 -18.79 8.67
N ALA A 125 -2.47 -19.58 7.72
CA ALA A 125 -2.11 -19.44 6.32
C ALA A 125 -2.75 -18.21 5.69
N ASN A 126 -3.96 -17.86 6.13
CA ASN A 126 -4.74 -16.73 5.66
C ASN A 126 -4.98 -15.71 6.77
N LEU A 127 -5.25 -14.47 6.39
CA LEU A 127 -5.60 -13.41 7.33
C LEU A 127 -7.12 -13.33 7.52
N GLY A 128 -7.59 -13.95 8.60
CA GLY A 128 -8.92 -13.73 9.15
C GLY A 128 -8.87 -12.86 10.41
N SER A 129 -9.99 -12.72 11.10
CA SER A 129 -10.07 -11.93 12.35
C SER A 129 -9.20 -12.50 13.49
N TRP A 130 -8.91 -13.82 13.45
CA TRP A 130 -8.06 -14.49 14.46
C TRP A 130 -6.55 -14.20 14.32
N GLN A 131 -6.12 -13.62 13.21
CA GLN A 131 -4.74 -13.23 12.93
C GLN A 131 -4.53 -11.72 13.02
N GLN A 132 -5.58 -10.96 13.32
CA GLN A 132 -5.55 -9.50 13.39
C GLN A 132 -5.71 -9.01 14.82
N TYR A 133 -4.92 -8.01 15.18
CA TYR A 133 -4.86 -7.48 16.54
C TYR A 133 -4.83 -5.96 16.51
N GLU A 134 -5.66 -5.33 17.32
CA GLU A 134 -5.63 -3.88 17.54
C GLU A 134 -4.44 -3.54 18.45
N PRO A 135 -3.45 -2.77 17.97
CA PRO A 135 -2.31 -2.37 18.77
C PRO A 135 -2.64 -1.11 19.59
N SER A 136 -2.19 -1.05 20.83
CA SER A 136 -2.08 0.21 21.55
C SER A 136 -0.60 0.52 21.75
N TRP A 137 -0.17 1.66 21.23
CA TRP A 137 1.24 2.07 21.18
C TRP A 137 1.61 2.91 22.40
N SER A 138 2.84 2.75 22.86
CA SER A 138 3.43 3.57 23.93
C SER A 138 4.92 3.81 23.66
N ALA A 139 5.50 4.75 24.39
CA ALA A 139 6.95 4.91 24.36
C ALA A 139 7.65 3.61 24.79
N PRO A 140 8.76 3.24 24.15
CA PRO A 140 9.54 2.08 24.57
C PRO A 140 10.21 2.36 25.93
N PRO A 141 10.57 1.30 26.67
CA PRO A 141 11.33 1.48 27.93
C PRO A 141 12.71 2.08 27.65
N ALA A 142 13.29 2.72 28.67
CA ALA A 142 14.64 3.25 28.60
C ALA A 142 15.64 2.14 28.24
N GLY A 143 16.56 2.45 27.33
CA GLY A 143 17.57 1.48 26.84
C GLY A 143 17.10 0.54 25.72
N ALA A 144 15.85 0.65 25.26
CA ALA A 144 15.42 -0.07 24.05
C ALA A 144 16.15 0.45 22.81
N PRO A 145 16.40 -0.38 21.80
CA PRO A 145 17.00 0.05 20.53
C PRO A 145 16.23 1.21 19.87
N ALA A 146 16.95 2.07 19.16
CA ALA A 146 16.31 3.17 18.42
C ALA A 146 15.30 2.62 17.41
N GLY A 147 14.12 3.22 17.33
CA GLY A 147 13.02 2.76 16.48
C GLY A 147 12.14 1.67 17.11
N SER A 148 12.35 1.36 18.39
CA SER A 148 11.47 0.45 19.14
C SER A 148 10.19 1.13 19.60
N TYR A 149 9.15 0.33 19.86
CA TYR A 149 7.83 0.80 20.32
C TYR A 149 7.31 -0.13 21.43
N GLY A 150 6.77 0.46 22.47
CA GLY A 150 5.94 -0.28 23.42
C GLY A 150 4.59 -0.62 22.77
N VAL A 151 4.09 -1.83 22.97
CA VAL A 151 2.84 -2.28 22.38
C VAL A 151 2.08 -3.24 23.28
N THR A 152 0.74 -3.10 23.28
CA THR A 152 -0.19 -4.14 23.72
C THR A 152 -1.05 -4.55 22.54
N LEU A 153 -1.45 -5.81 22.48
CA LEU A 153 -2.18 -6.39 21.33
C LEU A 153 -3.52 -6.94 21.82
N LYS A 154 -4.59 -6.44 21.23
CA LYS A 154 -5.96 -6.84 21.55
C LYS A 154 -6.57 -7.60 20.36
N SER A 155 -7.20 -8.72 20.59
CA SER A 155 -7.90 -9.48 19.55
C SER A 155 -9.08 -8.68 18.98
N VAL A 156 -9.30 -8.83 17.66
CA VAL A 156 -10.50 -8.32 16.98
C VAL A 156 -11.38 -9.47 16.46
N ALA A 157 -11.11 -10.70 16.91
CA ALA A 157 -11.87 -11.88 16.51
C ALA A 157 -13.32 -11.79 17.02
N ASP A 158 -14.27 -12.16 16.18
CA ASP A 158 -15.69 -12.20 16.54
C ASP A 158 -15.93 -13.14 17.72
N GLY A 159 -16.62 -12.64 18.73
CA GLY A 159 -16.85 -13.35 20.00
C GLY A 159 -15.67 -13.33 20.98
N TYR A 160 -14.51 -12.86 20.55
CA TYR A 160 -13.27 -12.80 21.35
C TYR A 160 -12.59 -11.43 21.25
N ALA A 161 -13.30 -10.43 20.81
CA ALA A 161 -12.86 -9.03 20.91
C ALA A 161 -12.60 -8.69 22.38
N ASP A 162 -11.69 -7.76 22.63
CA ASP A 162 -11.28 -7.36 23.97
C ASP A 162 -10.45 -8.39 24.77
N ARG A 163 -9.94 -9.42 24.11
CA ARG A 163 -8.95 -10.33 24.69
C ARG A 163 -7.53 -9.85 24.32
N TYR A 164 -6.69 -9.63 25.33
CA TYR A 164 -5.32 -9.19 25.15
C TYR A 164 -4.35 -10.35 25.11
N TRP A 165 -3.27 -10.18 24.34
CA TRP A 165 -2.10 -11.04 24.45
C TRP A 165 -1.48 -10.92 25.81
N ALA A 166 -1.13 -12.03 26.41
CA ALA A 166 -0.34 -12.08 27.63
C ALA A 166 0.58 -13.33 27.61
N ALA A 167 1.77 -13.19 28.15
CA ALA A 167 2.64 -14.32 28.43
C ALA A 167 2.21 -14.98 29.75
N GLY A 168 2.18 -16.29 29.80
CA GLY A 168 2.03 -17.03 31.05
C GLY A 168 3.38 -17.20 31.78
N ASP A 169 3.36 -17.82 32.96
CA ASP A 169 4.56 -18.08 33.76
C ASP A 169 5.59 -18.94 33.01
N ASP A 170 5.15 -19.86 32.17
CA ASP A 170 5.95 -20.68 31.27
C ASP A 170 6.40 -19.94 30.00
N GLY A 171 6.01 -18.68 29.85
CA GLY A 171 6.24 -17.83 28.68
C GLY A 171 5.27 -18.07 27.53
N THR A 172 4.37 -19.05 27.58
CA THR A 172 3.41 -19.31 26.50
C THR A 172 2.47 -18.11 26.34
N LEU A 173 2.33 -17.62 25.11
CA LEU A 173 1.44 -16.52 24.79
C LEU A 173 0.02 -17.00 24.57
N ARG A 174 -0.94 -16.28 25.16
CA ARG A 174 -2.37 -16.49 24.98
C ARG A 174 -3.10 -15.16 24.80
N ALA A 175 -4.15 -15.15 24.02
CA ALA A 175 -5.06 -14.01 23.87
C ALA A 175 -6.32 -14.26 24.74
N THR A 176 -6.16 -14.26 26.06
CA THR A 176 -7.24 -14.57 27.01
C THR A 176 -7.40 -13.50 28.10
N ALA A 177 -6.45 -12.59 28.25
CA ALA A 177 -6.48 -11.58 29.30
C ALA A 177 -7.54 -10.50 29.01
N ALA A 178 -8.35 -10.15 30.03
CA ALA A 178 -9.31 -9.07 29.93
C ALA A 178 -8.67 -7.67 29.92
N SER A 179 -7.42 -7.58 30.35
CA SER A 179 -6.60 -6.36 30.27
C SER A 179 -5.14 -6.74 30.07
N PRO A 180 -4.31 -5.88 29.49
CA PRO A 180 -2.93 -6.27 29.19
C PRO A 180 -2.07 -6.52 30.44
N GLY A 181 -2.34 -5.88 31.57
CA GLY A 181 -1.55 -6.04 32.78
C GLY A 181 -0.05 -5.87 32.54
N THR A 182 0.79 -6.48 33.40
CA THR A 182 2.25 -6.51 33.21
C THR A 182 2.66 -7.52 32.12
N TRP A 183 1.99 -8.66 32.07
CA TRP A 183 2.32 -9.76 31.17
C TRP A 183 1.86 -9.55 29.71
N GLY A 184 0.96 -8.59 29.46
CA GLY A 184 0.49 -8.23 28.13
C GLY A 184 1.21 -7.03 27.51
N ARG A 185 2.29 -6.56 28.13
CA ARG A 185 3.10 -5.46 27.58
C ARG A 185 4.34 -5.97 26.91
N PHE A 186 4.54 -5.53 25.71
CA PHE A 186 5.66 -5.93 24.87
C PHE A 186 6.40 -4.71 24.33
N VAL A 187 7.64 -4.95 23.92
CA VAL A 187 8.41 -4.01 23.08
C VAL A 187 8.59 -4.65 21.71
N LEU A 188 8.24 -3.92 20.70
CA LEU A 188 8.53 -4.25 19.32
C LEU A 188 9.86 -3.60 18.95
N GLU A 189 10.89 -4.39 18.77
CA GLU A 189 12.26 -3.95 18.47
C GLU A 189 12.57 -4.19 16.99
N PRO A 190 13.10 -3.19 16.25
CA PRO A 190 13.55 -3.41 14.89
C PRO A 190 14.79 -4.32 14.91
N VAL A 191 14.77 -5.38 14.10
CA VAL A 191 15.93 -6.27 13.95
C VAL A 191 16.93 -5.62 13.00
N PRO A 192 18.18 -5.36 13.40
CA PRO A 192 19.21 -4.80 12.53
C PRO A 192 19.36 -5.62 11.24
N GLY A 193 19.47 -4.95 10.11
CA GLY A 193 19.57 -5.57 8.79
C GLY A 193 18.23 -5.84 8.10
N GLY A 194 17.09 -5.53 8.75
CA GLY A 194 15.75 -5.82 8.23
C GLY A 194 15.15 -4.77 7.28
N ALA A 195 15.76 -3.63 7.11
CA ALA A 195 15.25 -2.57 6.22
C ALA A 195 15.84 -2.61 4.80
N THR A 196 16.68 -3.56 4.49
CA THR A 196 17.13 -3.76 3.11
C THR A 196 16.08 -4.57 2.37
N LEU A 197 15.59 -4.01 1.28
CA LEU A 197 14.85 -4.76 0.29
C LEU A 197 15.61 -6.07 0.04
N PRO A 198 15.01 -7.26 0.21
CA PRO A 198 15.69 -8.50 -0.10
C PRO A 198 16.22 -8.42 -1.52
N PRO A 199 17.39 -8.98 -1.82
CA PRO A 199 17.80 -9.11 -3.19
C PRO A 199 16.68 -9.84 -3.95
N ALA A 200 16.40 -9.39 -5.15
CA ALA A 200 15.53 -10.13 -6.04
C ALA A 200 16.06 -11.56 -6.14
N GLY A 201 15.26 -12.53 -5.80
CA GLY A 201 15.67 -13.94 -5.88
C GLY A 201 16.00 -14.33 -7.31
N PRO A 202 16.84 -15.35 -7.53
CA PRO A 202 17.04 -15.91 -8.88
C PRO A 202 15.67 -16.38 -9.38
N THR A 203 15.23 -15.80 -10.47
CA THR A 203 13.90 -16.09 -10.99
C THR A 203 14.02 -16.72 -12.35
N ALA A 204 13.35 -17.85 -12.51
CA ALA A 204 13.02 -18.36 -13.84
C ALA A 204 12.12 -17.37 -14.57
N THR A 205 12.04 -17.51 -15.88
CA THR A 205 11.00 -16.83 -16.68
C THR A 205 9.62 -17.17 -16.10
N HIS A 206 8.80 -16.19 -15.84
CA HIS A 206 7.41 -16.43 -15.44
C HIS A 206 6.46 -15.42 -16.09
N SER A 207 5.21 -15.82 -16.18
CA SER A 207 4.11 -14.97 -16.63
C SER A 207 3.49 -14.24 -15.46
N LEU A 208 3.10 -12.98 -15.66
CA LEU A 208 2.38 -12.18 -14.70
C LEU A 208 1.12 -11.62 -15.36
N ASN A 209 -0.04 -11.92 -14.80
CA ASN A 209 -1.31 -11.36 -15.22
C ASN A 209 -1.60 -10.09 -14.44
N VAL A 210 -1.80 -9.00 -15.12
CA VAL A 210 -2.00 -7.67 -14.55
C VAL A 210 -3.34 -7.11 -14.99
N MET A 211 -4.07 -6.56 -14.06
CA MET A 211 -5.29 -5.79 -14.31
C MET A 211 -5.09 -4.35 -13.85
N THR A 212 -5.53 -3.37 -14.62
CA THR A 212 -5.67 -1.99 -14.13
C THR A 212 -7.08 -1.47 -14.39
N TRP A 213 -7.61 -0.77 -13.41
CA TRP A 213 -8.94 -0.20 -13.49
C TRP A 213 -9.06 1.05 -12.61
N ASN A 214 -9.31 2.20 -13.24
CA ASN A 214 -9.82 3.37 -12.53
C ASN A 214 -11.27 3.05 -12.14
N VAL A 215 -11.51 2.89 -10.84
CA VAL A 215 -12.79 2.41 -10.31
C VAL A 215 -13.84 3.51 -10.19
N CYS A 216 -13.41 4.78 -10.29
CA CYS A 216 -14.28 5.95 -10.15
C CYS A 216 -15.17 5.89 -8.89
N ALA A 217 -14.60 5.43 -7.77
CA ALA A 217 -15.39 5.18 -6.56
C ALA A 217 -15.84 6.44 -5.83
N ASP A 218 -15.25 7.60 -6.13
CA ASP A 218 -15.69 8.88 -5.58
C ASP A 218 -16.89 9.45 -6.35
N HIS A 219 -17.37 10.61 -5.92
CA HIS A 219 -18.47 11.29 -6.59
C HIS A 219 -17.99 11.97 -7.88
N ASN A 220 -18.30 11.38 -9.03
CA ASN A 220 -18.09 11.98 -10.34
C ASN A 220 -19.37 11.80 -11.17
N ALA A 221 -19.84 12.88 -11.79
CA ALA A 221 -21.06 12.87 -12.61
C ALA A 221 -20.97 11.94 -13.82
N ASN A 222 -19.77 11.57 -14.25
CA ASN A 222 -19.54 10.67 -15.38
C ASN A 222 -19.53 9.19 -15.00
N CYS A 223 -19.50 8.87 -13.70
CA CYS A 223 -19.48 7.50 -13.22
C CYS A 223 -20.88 6.94 -13.01
N GLY A 224 -21.09 5.69 -13.39
CA GLY A 224 -22.38 5.03 -13.31
C GLY A 224 -22.94 4.84 -11.90
N TRP A 225 -22.12 4.97 -10.87
CA TRP A 225 -22.56 5.02 -9.46
C TRP A 225 -22.55 6.42 -8.85
N SER A 226 -22.59 7.45 -9.68
CA SER A 226 -22.62 8.84 -9.22
C SER A 226 -23.84 9.19 -8.36
N ALA A 227 -24.98 8.51 -8.59
CA ALA A 227 -26.20 8.69 -7.80
C ALA A 227 -26.20 7.76 -6.57
N ASP A 228 -25.70 6.55 -6.73
CA ASP A 228 -25.73 5.47 -5.74
C ASP A 228 -24.30 5.05 -5.43
N ARG A 229 -23.57 5.85 -4.69
CA ARG A 229 -22.20 5.53 -4.26
C ARG A 229 -22.16 4.12 -3.71
N PRO A 230 -21.29 3.22 -4.23
CA PRO A 230 -21.43 1.80 -3.95
C PRO A 230 -21.22 1.48 -2.47
N GLY A 231 -22.06 0.60 -1.95
CA GLY A 231 -21.74 -0.11 -0.72
C GLY A 231 -20.60 -1.11 -0.96
N TYR A 232 -20.00 -1.63 0.10
CA TYR A 232 -18.88 -2.58 0.00
C TYR A 232 -19.22 -3.83 -0.79
N ALA A 233 -20.43 -4.38 -0.61
CA ALA A 233 -20.87 -5.57 -1.33
C ALA A 233 -20.99 -5.33 -2.83
N GLU A 234 -21.61 -4.22 -3.25
CA GLU A 234 -21.76 -3.87 -4.65
C GLU A 234 -20.39 -3.58 -5.30
N PHE A 235 -19.49 -2.92 -4.58
CA PHE A 235 -18.13 -2.67 -5.07
C PHE A 235 -17.37 -3.98 -5.31
N ASN A 236 -17.43 -4.92 -4.36
CA ASN A 236 -16.83 -6.24 -4.49
C ASN A 236 -17.43 -7.03 -5.65
N GLU A 237 -18.75 -6.91 -5.89
CA GLU A 237 -19.43 -7.55 -7.02
C GLU A 237 -18.85 -7.07 -8.36
N GLN A 238 -18.62 -5.77 -8.49
CA GLN A 238 -18.02 -5.21 -9.69
C GLN A 238 -16.57 -5.69 -9.91
N ILE A 239 -15.80 -5.88 -8.85
CA ILE A 239 -14.47 -6.48 -8.98
C ILE A 239 -14.59 -7.96 -9.36
N ARG A 240 -15.46 -8.74 -8.71
CA ARG A 240 -15.69 -10.15 -9.09
C ARG A 240 -16.08 -10.31 -10.55
N ALA A 241 -16.96 -9.45 -11.05
CA ALA A 241 -17.35 -9.47 -12.46
C ALA A 241 -16.15 -9.29 -13.40
N ARG A 242 -15.19 -8.44 -13.02
CA ARG A 242 -13.97 -8.22 -13.82
C ARG A 242 -12.97 -9.37 -13.69
N LEU A 243 -12.88 -9.98 -12.53
CA LEU A 243 -12.04 -11.18 -12.34
C LEU A 243 -12.58 -12.38 -13.11
N ALA A 244 -13.89 -12.46 -13.26
CA ALA A 244 -14.57 -13.51 -14.03
C ALA A 244 -14.76 -13.17 -15.52
N ASP A 245 -14.32 -12.00 -15.97
CA ASP A 245 -14.47 -11.56 -17.35
C ASP A 245 -13.69 -12.48 -18.30
N PRO A 246 -14.32 -13.06 -19.33
CA PRO A 246 -13.61 -13.88 -20.32
C PRO A 246 -12.44 -13.14 -21.00
N VAL A 247 -12.50 -11.81 -21.04
CA VAL A 247 -11.41 -10.97 -21.54
C VAL A 247 -10.20 -10.98 -20.57
N ALA A 248 -10.37 -11.26 -19.29
CA ALA A 248 -9.25 -11.44 -18.37
C ALA A 248 -8.42 -12.69 -18.73
N HIS A 249 -9.05 -13.75 -19.22
CA HIS A 249 -8.49 -15.05 -19.56
C HIS A 249 -8.00 -15.85 -18.34
N GLU A 250 -7.21 -15.23 -17.49
CA GLU A 250 -6.68 -15.80 -16.25
C GLU A 250 -6.86 -14.80 -15.11
N MET A 251 -6.92 -15.32 -13.88
CA MET A 251 -6.97 -14.51 -12.67
C MET A 251 -5.75 -13.59 -12.61
N PRO A 252 -5.92 -12.28 -12.40
CA PRO A 252 -4.79 -11.38 -12.22
C PRO A 252 -3.92 -11.79 -11.04
N ASP A 253 -2.60 -11.65 -11.21
CA ASP A 253 -1.63 -11.75 -10.14
C ASP A 253 -1.43 -10.41 -9.42
N VAL A 254 -1.64 -9.31 -10.15
CA VAL A 254 -1.51 -7.95 -9.66
C VAL A 254 -2.67 -7.12 -10.17
N ILE A 255 -3.26 -6.30 -9.30
CA ILE A 255 -4.35 -5.40 -9.66
C ILE A 255 -4.00 -3.97 -9.26
N PHE A 256 -4.10 -3.05 -10.21
CA PHE A 256 -3.93 -1.61 -10.04
C PHE A 256 -5.28 -0.93 -9.98
N PHE A 257 -5.54 -0.16 -8.93
CA PHE A 257 -6.75 0.62 -8.78
C PHE A 257 -6.42 2.11 -8.68
N GLN A 258 -7.20 2.93 -9.38
CA GLN A 258 -7.17 4.39 -9.27
C GLN A 258 -8.58 4.88 -8.88
N GLU A 259 -8.68 6.09 -8.34
CA GLU A 259 -9.91 6.65 -7.78
C GLU A 259 -10.59 5.74 -6.74
N PHE A 260 -9.77 5.10 -5.95
CA PHE A 260 -10.16 4.13 -4.96
C PHE A 260 -10.42 4.81 -3.61
N CYS A 261 -11.43 4.36 -2.88
CA CYS A 261 -11.68 4.80 -1.52
C CYS A 261 -11.07 3.83 -0.50
N GLU A 262 -10.31 4.36 0.45
CA GLU A 262 -9.51 3.61 1.41
C GLU A 262 -10.25 2.43 2.05
N LYS A 263 -11.50 2.67 2.46
CA LYS A 263 -12.27 1.67 3.21
C LYS A 263 -12.73 0.45 2.39
N TYR A 264 -12.57 0.46 1.10
CA TYR A 264 -12.79 -0.73 0.29
C TYR A 264 -11.63 -1.75 0.38
N ALA A 265 -10.42 -1.29 0.73
CA ALA A 265 -9.22 -2.14 0.69
C ALA A 265 -9.41 -3.46 1.44
N LYS A 266 -9.87 -3.41 2.70
CA LYS A 266 -10.15 -4.61 3.49
C LYS A 266 -11.16 -5.55 2.84
N HIS A 267 -12.27 -5.00 2.35
CA HIS A 267 -13.35 -5.81 1.76
C HIS A 267 -12.95 -6.44 0.43
N VAL A 268 -12.13 -5.74 -0.36
CA VAL A 268 -11.54 -6.28 -1.59
C VAL A 268 -10.54 -7.39 -1.28
N GLU A 269 -9.71 -7.21 -0.26
CA GLU A 269 -8.76 -8.22 0.20
C GLU A 269 -9.47 -9.50 0.64
N GLU A 270 -10.44 -9.40 1.55
CA GLU A 270 -11.26 -10.53 2.00
C GLU A 270 -11.96 -11.23 0.82
N MET A 271 -12.48 -10.46 -0.13
CA MET A 271 -13.14 -11.00 -1.30
C MET A 271 -12.16 -11.76 -2.22
N LEU A 272 -10.96 -11.20 -2.47
CA LEU A 272 -9.92 -11.84 -3.26
C LEU A 272 -9.43 -13.14 -2.60
N GLU A 273 -9.23 -13.14 -1.29
CA GLU A 273 -8.84 -14.33 -0.53
C GLU A 273 -9.88 -15.43 -0.62
N GLN A 274 -11.18 -15.09 -0.47
CA GLN A 274 -12.27 -16.04 -0.65
C GLN A 274 -12.34 -16.61 -2.07
N ALA A 275 -12.19 -15.75 -3.08
CA ALA A 275 -12.31 -16.16 -4.48
C ALA A 275 -11.14 -17.03 -4.95
N THR A 276 -9.93 -16.82 -4.40
CA THR A 276 -8.71 -17.46 -4.89
C THR A 276 -8.12 -18.51 -3.97
N GLN A 277 -8.62 -18.60 -2.72
CA GLN A 277 -8.10 -19.47 -1.67
C GLN A 277 -6.59 -19.29 -1.42
N ARG A 278 -6.09 -18.07 -1.63
CA ARG A 278 -4.71 -17.66 -1.36
C ARG A 278 -4.67 -16.30 -0.68
N GLY A 279 -3.60 -16.01 0.06
CA GLY A 279 -3.41 -14.72 0.71
C GLY A 279 -3.24 -13.59 -0.30
N TRP A 280 -3.92 -12.49 -0.06
CA TRP A 280 -3.79 -11.23 -0.78
C TRP A 280 -3.42 -10.11 0.18
N ASP A 281 -2.81 -9.07 -0.37
CA ASP A 281 -2.55 -7.83 0.34
C ASP A 281 -3.04 -6.67 -0.52
N VAL A 282 -4.03 -5.94 -0.02
CA VAL A 282 -4.58 -4.76 -0.68
C VAL A 282 -4.13 -3.52 0.06
N ARG A 283 -3.25 -2.75 -0.55
CA ARG A 283 -2.69 -1.53 0.04
C ARG A 283 -3.22 -0.30 -0.66
N PHE A 284 -3.37 0.75 0.12
CA PHE A 284 -3.91 2.03 -0.30
C PHE A 284 -2.90 3.16 -0.06
N ALA A 285 -2.86 4.14 -0.96
CA ALA A 285 -2.12 5.39 -0.80
C ALA A 285 -3.02 6.59 -1.11
N PRO A 286 -3.19 7.51 -0.15
CA PRO A 286 -4.05 8.67 -0.34
C PRO A 286 -3.47 9.68 -1.31
N ILE A 287 -4.35 10.35 -2.06
CA ILE A 287 -4.09 11.60 -2.75
C ILE A 287 -4.39 12.75 -1.79
N HIS A 288 -3.62 13.81 -1.86
CA HIS A 288 -3.81 14.99 -1.03
C HIS A 288 -4.32 16.17 -1.83
N ASN A 289 -5.16 16.99 -1.21
CA ASN A 289 -5.60 18.28 -1.74
C ASN A 289 -4.92 19.42 -0.99
N ARG A 290 -4.57 20.45 -1.73
CA ARG A 290 -4.17 21.75 -1.16
C ARG A 290 -5.24 22.79 -1.49
N LEU A 291 -6.24 22.87 -0.64
CA LEU A 291 -7.28 23.90 -0.74
C LEU A 291 -6.91 25.08 0.16
N ASN A 292 -6.22 26.08 -0.40
CA ASN A 292 -5.89 27.35 0.30
C ASN A 292 -5.18 27.17 1.66
N GLY A 293 -4.34 26.13 1.82
CA GLY A 293 -3.73 25.85 3.11
C GLY A 293 -2.82 24.62 3.11
N PRO A 294 -2.74 23.91 4.24
CA PRO A 294 -1.93 22.70 4.38
C PRO A 294 -2.40 21.58 3.47
N LEU A 295 -1.48 20.70 3.13
CA LEU A 295 -1.76 19.50 2.35
C LEU A 295 -2.60 18.53 3.19
N LEU A 296 -3.86 18.30 2.80
CA LEU A 296 -4.80 17.41 3.49
C LEU A 296 -5.13 16.20 2.62
N GLN A 297 -5.37 15.05 3.24
CA GLN A 297 -5.86 13.89 2.53
C GLN A 297 -7.23 14.19 1.91
N LYS A 298 -7.36 13.98 0.60
CA LYS A 298 -8.66 14.06 -0.08
C LYS A 298 -9.54 12.93 0.45
N GLN A 299 -10.75 13.27 0.89
CA GLN A 299 -11.72 12.29 1.37
C GLN A 299 -12.66 11.89 0.23
N CYS A 300 -13.03 10.61 0.18
CA CYS A 300 -14.16 10.17 -0.64
C CYS A 300 -15.46 10.74 -0.08
N ALA A 301 -16.38 11.09 -0.97
CA ALA A 301 -17.70 11.52 -0.56
C ALA A 301 -18.40 10.42 0.25
N MET A 302 -19.19 10.79 1.25
CA MET A 302 -19.97 9.85 2.06
C MET A 302 -20.89 9.01 1.19
N GLY A 303 -21.18 7.79 1.59
CA GLY A 303 -22.18 6.93 0.97
C GLY A 303 -23.58 7.56 0.97
N PRO A 304 -24.55 6.99 0.24
CA PRO A 304 -25.89 7.51 0.18
C PRO A 304 -26.60 7.42 1.54
N ALA A 305 -27.55 8.31 1.78
CA ALA A 305 -28.47 8.19 2.91
C ALA A 305 -29.37 6.95 2.73
N PRO A 306 -29.82 6.29 3.81
CA PRO A 306 -29.63 6.70 5.23
C PRO A 306 -28.28 6.29 5.83
N ASP A 307 -27.52 5.38 5.19
CA ASP A 307 -26.40 4.71 5.84
C ASP A 307 -25.16 5.62 5.96
N ASN A 308 -25.05 6.64 5.10
CA ASN A 308 -23.94 7.62 5.09
C ASN A 308 -22.57 6.96 5.36
N VAL A 309 -22.29 5.84 4.69
CA VAL A 309 -21.09 5.05 4.92
C VAL A 309 -19.84 5.90 4.69
N ASP A 310 -19.03 6.02 5.71
CA ASP A 310 -17.72 6.64 5.60
C ASP A 310 -16.81 5.74 4.74
N ARG A 311 -16.34 6.23 3.62
CA ARG A 311 -15.52 5.49 2.65
C ARG A 311 -14.03 5.78 2.75
N GLY A 312 -13.64 6.62 3.70
CA GLY A 312 -12.25 6.99 3.96
C GLY A 312 -11.66 7.94 2.92
N SER A 313 -10.35 7.93 2.82
CA SER A 313 -9.60 8.80 1.92
C SER A 313 -9.69 8.33 0.46
N PHE A 314 -9.50 9.26 -0.47
CA PHE A 314 -9.44 9.03 -1.91
C PHE A 314 -8.00 8.84 -2.39
N GLY A 315 -7.73 7.89 -3.27
CA GLY A 315 -6.38 7.65 -3.75
C GLY A 315 -6.23 6.52 -4.74
N VAL A 316 -5.10 5.85 -4.66
CA VAL A 316 -4.77 4.66 -5.45
C VAL A 316 -4.61 3.45 -4.56
N ALA A 317 -4.89 2.26 -5.09
CA ALA A 317 -4.65 1.02 -4.35
C ALA A 317 -4.00 -0.04 -5.25
N ILE A 318 -3.26 -0.96 -4.63
CA ILE A 318 -2.66 -2.09 -5.30
C ILE A 318 -3.02 -3.37 -4.56
N ALA A 319 -3.46 -4.40 -5.30
CA ALA A 319 -3.64 -5.73 -4.77
C ALA A 319 -2.57 -6.66 -5.33
N VAL A 320 -1.87 -7.37 -4.46
CA VAL A 320 -0.80 -8.32 -4.80
C VAL A 320 -0.91 -9.55 -3.92
N PRO A 321 -0.31 -10.69 -4.30
CA PRO A 321 -0.21 -11.84 -3.41
C PRO A 321 0.55 -11.50 -2.13
N ASP A 322 0.12 -12.05 -1.01
CA ASP A 322 0.80 -11.88 0.28
C ASP A 322 2.08 -12.75 0.35
N GLU A 323 3.16 -12.23 -0.23
CA GLU A 323 4.45 -12.93 -0.38
C GLU A 323 5.63 -12.12 0.17
N ASN A 324 5.58 -11.65 1.42
CA ASN A 324 6.61 -10.75 1.99
C ASN A 324 6.82 -9.48 1.15
N THR A 325 5.74 -8.91 0.69
CA THR A 325 5.72 -7.75 -0.19
C THR A 325 6.13 -6.47 0.55
N PHE A 326 6.89 -5.64 -0.13
CA PHE A 326 7.33 -4.32 0.34
C PHE A 326 6.57 -3.24 -0.39
N TYR A 327 6.21 -2.19 0.31
CA TYR A 327 5.46 -1.09 -0.27
C TYR A 327 6.25 0.20 -0.19
N GLU A 328 6.22 0.98 -1.27
CA GLU A 328 6.75 2.34 -1.32
C GLU A 328 5.71 3.24 -1.94
N ARG A 329 5.31 4.28 -1.20
CA ARG A 329 4.52 5.39 -1.72
C ARG A 329 5.46 6.43 -2.30
N TYR A 330 5.10 7.00 -3.43
CA TYR A 330 5.81 8.08 -4.06
C TYR A 330 4.84 9.22 -4.42
N ASP A 331 5.09 10.41 -3.90
CA ASP A 331 4.30 11.60 -4.20
C ASP A 331 4.95 12.35 -5.36
N PHE A 332 4.23 12.46 -6.47
CA PHE A 332 4.71 13.15 -7.67
C PHE A 332 4.76 14.65 -7.50
N THR A 333 5.66 15.31 -8.20
CA THR A 333 5.61 16.76 -8.37
C THR A 333 4.27 17.14 -9.02
N SER A 334 3.46 17.89 -8.31
CA SER A 334 2.08 18.23 -8.72
C SER A 334 1.85 19.74 -8.69
N PRO A 335 0.85 20.26 -9.41
CA PRO A 335 0.52 21.68 -9.37
C PRO A 335 0.27 22.16 -7.94
N PRO A 336 0.74 23.35 -7.56
CA PRO A 336 0.75 23.81 -6.16
C PRO A 336 -0.65 23.92 -5.53
N ASP A 337 -1.68 24.22 -6.34
CA ASP A 337 -3.04 24.45 -5.87
C ASP A 337 -4.03 23.33 -6.30
N LYS A 338 -3.48 22.18 -6.65
CA LYS A 338 -4.25 21.02 -7.13
C LYS A 338 -3.93 19.78 -6.32
N GLU A 339 -4.45 18.65 -6.78
CA GLU A 339 -4.21 17.37 -6.14
C GLU A 339 -2.73 16.95 -6.19
N GLN A 340 -2.19 16.56 -5.05
CA GLN A 340 -0.91 15.90 -4.94
C GLN A 340 -1.06 14.47 -5.42
N ARG A 341 -0.64 14.20 -6.64
CA ARG A 341 -0.72 12.88 -7.25
C ARG A 341 0.31 11.93 -6.67
N THR A 342 -0.01 10.63 -6.68
CA THR A 342 0.81 9.61 -6.03
C THR A 342 0.91 8.33 -6.86
N ALA A 343 2.00 7.58 -6.64
CA ALA A 343 2.11 6.19 -7.01
C ALA A 343 2.25 5.33 -5.75
N LEU A 344 1.77 4.10 -5.84
CA LEU A 344 1.97 3.08 -4.84
C LEU A 344 2.62 1.86 -5.48
N CYS A 345 3.78 1.49 -4.97
CA CYS A 345 4.59 0.39 -5.47
C CYS A 345 4.63 -0.76 -4.48
N ALA A 346 4.59 -1.98 -4.99
CA ALA A 346 4.71 -3.23 -4.26
C ALA A 346 5.87 -4.04 -4.83
N ALA A 347 6.94 -4.24 -4.07
CA ALA A 347 8.01 -5.14 -4.45
C ALA A 347 7.70 -6.55 -3.94
N ILE A 348 7.68 -7.53 -4.85
CA ILE A 348 7.42 -8.94 -4.60
C ILE A 348 8.75 -9.70 -4.77
N PRO A 349 9.52 -9.89 -3.68
CA PRO A 349 10.89 -10.44 -3.77
C PRO A 349 10.95 -11.83 -4.38
N SER A 350 10.00 -12.70 -4.02
CA SER A 350 9.93 -14.09 -4.52
C SER A 350 9.81 -14.18 -6.04
N ARG A 351 9.25 -13.14 -6.66
CA ARG A 351 9.06 -13.03 -8.10
C ARG A 351 10.05 -12.06 -8.77
N ALA A 352 10.89 -11.38 -7.99
CA ALA A 352 11.72 -10.26 -8.44
C ALA A 352 10.93 -9.23 -9.27
N VAL A 353 9.71 -8.94 -8.88
CA VAL A 353 8.80 -7.99 -9.54
C VAL A 353 8.59 -6.78 -8.64
N MET A 354 8.64 -5.59 -9.22
CA MET A 354 8.13 -4.38 -8.62
C MET A 354 6.90 -3.92 -9.40
N ALA A 355 5.74 -4.01 -8.78
CA ALA A 355 4.47 -3.57 -9.36
C ALA A 355 4.10 -2.19 -8.84
N CYS A 356 3.78 -1.24 -9.73
CA CYS A 356 3.38 0.12 -9.33
C CYS A 356 2.09 0.55 -10.00
N THR A 357 1.12 1.01 -9.21
CA THR A 357 -0.02 1.79 -9.71
C THR A 357 0.27 3.28 -9.59
N ALA A 358 -0.20 4.06 -10.57
CA ALA A 358 -0.12 5.51 -10.58
C ALA A 358 -1.43 6.12 -11.08
N HIS A 359 -1.72 7.34 -10.61
CA HIS A 359 -2.77 8.19 -11.17
C HIS A 359 -2.18 9.58 -11.35
N LEU A 360 -1.93 9.96 -12.62
CA LEU A 360 -1.31 11.25 -12.92
C LEU A 360 -2.36 12.37 -12.92
N SER A 361 -1.89 13.60 -12.97
CA SER A 361 -2.75 14.79 -13.02
C SER A 361 -3.73 14.71 -14.17
N ALA A 362 -4.97 15.14 -13.92
CA ALA A 362 -6.01 15.18 -14.94
C ALA A 362 -5.70 16.24 -16.01
N GLY A 363 -6.26 16.03 -17.20
CA GLY A 363 -5.96 16.83 -18.37
C GLY A 363 -6.60 18.23 -18.38
N ARG A 364 -6.90 18.68 -19.58
CA ARG A 364 -7.44 20.01 -19.85
C ARG A 364 -8.73 20.29 -19.06
N GLY A 365 -8.76 21.47 -18.43
CA GLY A 365 -9.91 21.90 -17.62
C GLY A 365 -9.82 21.50 -16.15
N TYR A 366 -8.83 20.67 -15.78
CA TYR A 366 -8.65 20.16 -14.40
C TYR A 366 -7.30 20.61 -13.81
N ASP A 367 -6.34 19.69 -13.70
CA ASP A 367 -5.06 19.92 -13.01
C ASP A 367 -3.96 20.46 -13.92
N ASP A 368 -3.94 20.03 -15.19
CA ASP A 368 -2.80 20.22 -16.09
C ASP A 368 -3.24 20.50 -17.53
N ASN A 369 -3.46 21.77 -17.83
CA ASN A 369 -3.94 22.19 -19.16
C ASN A 369 -2.90 22.02 -20.27
N THR A 370 -1.60 22.04 -19.93
CA THR A 370 -0.50 22.05 -20.90
C THR A 370 0.23 20.73 -21.02
N GLY A 371 -0.03 19.77 -20.13
CA GLY A 371 0.73 18.53 -20.01
C GLY A 371 2.09 18.68 -19.33
N GLU A 372 2.40 19.84 -18.79
CA GLU A 372 3.68 20.11 -18.11
C GLU A 372 3.85 19.21 -16.89
N TRP A 373 2.83 19.16 -16.04
CA TRP A 373 2.88 18.37 -14.80
C TRP A 373 2.88 16.88 -15.09
N ARG A 374 2.03 16.41 -15.99
CA ARG A 374 2.04 15.01 -16.44
C ARG A 374 3.37 14.61 -17.06
N THR A 375 4.04 15.52 -17.79
CA THR A 375 5.40 15.26 -18.32
C THR A 375 6.42 15.08 -17.20
N LYS A 376 6.36 15.89 -16.14
CA LYS A 376 7.21 15.73 -14.94
C LYS A 376 6.90 14.40 -14.24
N GLN A 377 5.65 14.13 -13.99
CA GLN A 377 5.17 12.91 -13.35
C GLN A 377 5.51 11.64 -14.13
N ALA A 378 5.38 11.66 -15.45
CA ALA A 378 5.80 10.55 -16.32
C ALA A 378 7.32 10.27 -16.23
N LYS A 379 8.14 11.32 -16.18
CA LYS A 379 9.59 11.19 -15.94
C LYS A 379 9.91 10.64 -14.55
N GLU A 380 9.18 11.07 -13.54
CA GLU A 380 9.34 10.59 -12.17
C GLU A 380 8.93 9.12 -12.06
N LEU A 381 7.82 8.72 -12.66
CA LEU A 381 7.37 7.33 -12.71
C LEU A 381 8.40 6.42 -13.42
N ARG A 382 8.94 6.87 -14.57
CA ARG A 382 10.04 6.17 -15.24
C ARG A 382 11.26 6.04 -14.36
N ASN A 383 11.66 7.11 -13.64
CA ASN A 383 12.83 7.09 -12.77
C ASN A 383 12.61 6.19 -11.55
N LEU A 384 11.39 6.15 -11.02
CA LEU A 384 11.00 5.24 -9.96
C LEU A 384 11.15 3.79 -10.41
N ALA A 385 10.65 3.44 -11.59
CA ALA A 385 10.82 2.11 -12.16
C ALA A 385 12.31 1.76 -12.37
N ALA A 386 13.11 2.68 -12.90
CA ALA A 386 14.55 2.50 -13.09
C ALA A 386 15.33 2.32 -11.79
N LYS A 387 14.92 2.97 -10.70
CA LYS A 387 15.48 2.78 -9.35
C LYS A 387 15.34 1.32 -8.89
N TRP A 388 14.22 0.68 -9.21
CA TRP A 388 13.95 -0.70 -8.84
C TRP A 388 14.68 -1.69 -9.75
N GLU A 389 14.79 -1.40 -11.05
CA GLU A 389 15.64 -2.19 -11.96
C GLU A 389 17.10 -2.26 -11.47
N ALA A 390 17.64 -1.13 -11.00
CA ALA A 390 18.98 -1.09 -10.43
C ALA A 390 19.16 -1.96 -9.18
N LYS A 391 18.06 -2.40 -8.56
CA LYS A 391 18.04 -3.32 -7.43
C LYS A 391 17.72 -4.76 -7.82
N GLY A 392 17.69 -5.07 -9.13
CA GLY A 392 17.42 -6.40 -9.65
C GLY A 392 15.93 -6.76 -9.77
N TYR A 393 15.02 -5.79 -9.61
CA TYR A 393 13.59 -6.03 -9.81
C TYR A 393 13.18 -5.72 -11.24
N ARG A 394 12.16 -6.43 -11.73
CA ARG A 394 11.53 -6.18 -13.03
C ARG A 394 10.29 -5.33 -12.81
N PRO A 395 10.30 -4.04 -13.20
CA PRO A 395 9.15 -3.17 -12.99
C PRO A 395 8.00 -3.52 -13.91
N VAL A 396 6.81 -3.64 -13.35
CA VAL A 396 5.54 -3.71 -14.06
C VAL A 396 4.65 -2.61 -13.47
N PHE A 397 4.33 -1.60 -14.25
CA PHE A 397 3.70 -0.40 -13.72
C PHE A 397 2.72 0.24 -14.70
N GLY A 398 1.83 1.04 -14.19
CA GLY A 398 0.84 1.72 -15.01
C GLY A 398 -0.28 2.32 -14.17
N GLY A 399 -1.49 2.26 -14.67
CA GLY A 399 -2.68 2.88 -14.11
C GLY A 399 -3.28 3.90 -15.06
N ASP A 400 -4.07 4.80 -14.53
CA ASP A 400 -4.60 5.95 -15.25
C ASP A 400 -3.54 7.06 -15.31
N LEU A 401 -2.90 7.18 -16.46
CA LEU A 401 -1.88 8.19 -16.68
C LEU A 401 -2.45 9.51 -17.27
N ASN A 402 -3.76 9.56 -17.52
CA ASN A 402 -4.45 10.76 -18.03
C ASN A 402 -3.79 11.36 -19.30
N VAL A 403 -3.23 10.53 -20.16
CA VAL A 403 -2.50 10.94 -21.37
C VAL A 403 -2.76 9.94 -22.48
N VAL A 404 -3.07 10.41 -23.68
CA VAL A 404 -3.15 9.56 -24.87
C VAL A 404 -1.76 9.09 -25.34
N PRO A 405 -1.65 7.98 -26.07
CA PRO A 405 -0.38 7.51 -26.62
C PRO A 405 0.28 8.58 -27.51
N PRO A 406 1.62 8.59 -27.57
CA PRO A 406 2.36 9.52 -28.39
C PRO A 406 2.31 9.12 -29.88
N VAL A 407 1.17 9.31 -30.52
CA VAL A 407 0.98 9.11 -31.96
C VAL A 407 1.02 10.45 -32.69
N PRO A 408 1.52 10.50 -33.96
CA PRO A 408 1.67 11.74 -34.71
C PRO A 408 0.36 12.51 -34.92
N GLU A 409 -0.77 11.80 -34.92
CA GLU A 409 -2.11 12.34 -35.20
C GLU A 409 -2.94 12.60 -33.95
N ALA A 410 -2.40 12.34 -32.75
CA ALA A 410 -3.11 12.61 -31.51
C ALA A 410 -3.33 14.11 -31.38
N THR A 411 -4.55 14.54 -31.69
CA THR A 411 -4.99 15.90 -31.39
C THR A 411 -5.01 16.11 -29.88
N GLU A 412 -4.75 17.33 -29.46
CA GLU A 412 -4.86 17.78 -28.06
C GLU A 412 -6.29 17.53 -27.54
N GLY A 413 -6.54 16.31 -27.11
CA GLY A 413 -7.77 15.90 -26.44
C GLY A 413 -7.59 15.97 -24.91
N GLU A 414 -8.48 15.33 -24.17
CA GLU A 414 -8.41 15.23 -22.72
C GLU A 414 -7.08 14.64 -22.22
N GLY A 415 -6.42 13.80 -23.03
CA GLY A 415 -5.13 13.21 -22.74
C GLY A 415 -3.90 14.14 -22.79
N GLY A 416 -4.04 15.40 -23.22
CA GLY A 416 -2.91 16.33 -23.35
C GLY A 416 -1.96 16.04 -24.52
N PRO A 417 -0.78 16.69 -24.57
CA PRO A 417 0.15 16.54 -25.68
C PRO A 417 0.66 15.10 -25.85
N SER A 418 0.73 14.63 -27.08
CA SER A 418 1.18 13.27 -27.42
C SER A 418 2.61 12.92 -26.96
N THR A 419 3.42 13.93 -26.59
CA THR A 419 4.82 13.74 -26.15
C THR A 419 5.00 13.42 -24.67
N VAL A 420 3.96 13.55 -23.84
CA VAL A 420 4.05 13.40 -22.37
C VAL A 420 4.62 12.05 -21.97
N LEU A 421 4.17 10.95 -22.57
CA LEU A 421 4.62 9.60 -22.26
C LEU A 421 5.88 9.15 -23.01
N MET A 422 6.44 9.98 -23.89
CA MET A 422 7.68 9.63 -24.60
C MET A 422 8.78 9.11 -23.66
N PRO A 423 9.08 9.76 -22.53
CA PRO A 423 10.13 9.29 -21.62
C PRO A 423 9.89 7.88 -21.06
N VAL A 424 8.62 7.45 -20.97
CA VAL A 424 8.25 6.09 -20.50
C VAL A 424 8.42 5.10 -21.64
N TYR A 425 7.85 5.37 -22.81
CA TYR A 425 7.97 4.52 -24.00
C TYR A 425 9.40 4.34 -24.51
N ASP A 426 10.26 5.33 -24.29
CA ASP A 426 11.66 5.22 -24.69
C ASP A 426 12.41 4.12 -23.92
N ARG A 427 11.99 3.81 -22.71
CA ARG A 427 12.64 2.85 -21.82
C ARG A 427 11.85 1.55 -21.62
N TYR A 428 10.53 1.59 -21.68
CA TYR A 428 9.64 0.49 -21.35
C TYR A 428 8.74 0.12 -22.52
N LEU A 429 8.33 -1.14 -22.53
CA LEU A 429 7.36 -1.69 -23.46
C LEU A 429 5.95 -1.52 -22.89
N GLU A 430 5.04 -1.04 -23.68
CA GLU A 430 3.62 -0.93 -23.30
C GLU A 430 2.83 -2.16 -23.76
N CYS A 431 1.82 -2.53 -23.01
CA CYS A 431 0.98 -3.71 -23.20
C CYS A 431 0.51 -3.90 -24.66
N SER A 432 -0.01 -2.84 -25.31
CA SER A 432 -0.55 -2.93 -26.68
C SER A 432 0.51 -3.19 -27.77
N GLN A 433 1.80 -3.02 -27.42
CA GLN A 433 2.92 -3.33 -28.33
C GLN A 433 3.24 -4.84 -28.40
N LEU A 434 2.64 -5.65 -27.54
CA LEU A 434 2.70 -7.13 -27.57
C LEU A 434 4.12 -7.74 -27.69
N GLY A 435 5.14 -7.05 -27.16
CA GLY A 435 6.52 -7.54 -27.17
C GLY A 435 7.36 -7.06 -28.36
N ASP A 436 6.83 -6.18 -29.19
CA ASP A 436 7.57 -5.46 -30.21
C ASP A 436 7.73 -3.98 -29.82
N PRO A 437 8.91 -3.56 -29.32
CA PRO A 437 9.14 -2.17 -28.90
C PRO A 437 8.99 -1.16 -30.05
N ASP A 438 9.07 -1.60 -31.29
CA ASP A 438 8.93 -0.76 -32.49
C ASP A 438 7.48 -0.71 -33.01
N ALA A 439 6.58 -1.51 -32.41
CA ALA A 439 5.17 -1.45 -32.75
C ALA A 439 4.56 -0.06 -32.45
N PRO A 440 3.51 0.33 -33.19
CA PRO A 440 2.84 1.61 -32.97
C PRO A 440 2.45 1.80 -31.50
N ARG A 441 2.74 3.00 -30.99
CA ARG A 441 2.35 3.42 -29.61
C ARG A 441 0.87 3.81 -29.62
N SER A 442 -0.01 2.81 -29.62
CA SER A 442 -1.45 2.96 -29.73
C SER A 442 -2.15 1.96 -28.80
N GLY A 443 -3.39 1.70 -28.98
CA GLY A 443 -4.15 0.66 -28.25
C GLY A 443 -5.64 0.98 -28.17
N ALA A 444 -6.39 0.01 -27.66
CA ALA A 444 -7.84 0.18 -27.47
C ALA A 444 -8.14 1.29 -26.47
N PRO A 445 -9.17 2.12 -26.72
CA PRO A 445 -9.63 3.13 -25.76
C PRO A 445 -10.05 2.51 -24.43
N THR A 446 -9.76 3.20 -23.32
CA THR A 446 -10.02 2.71 -21.96
C THR A 446 -10.90 3.67 -21.14
N SER A 447 -11.15 4.90 -21.59
CA SER A 447 -11.91 5.86 -20.79
C SER A 447 -12.80 6.78 -21.61
N ASN A 448 -13.65 7.53 -20.90
CA ASN A 448 -14.62 8.48 -21.42
C ASN A 448 -15.55 7.86 -22.46
N ALA A 449 -16.53 7.13 -21.98
CA ALA A 449 -17.61 6.67 -22.82
C ALA A 449 -18.31 7.86 -23.48
N ASN A 450 -18.41 7.83 -24.80
CA ASN A 450 -19.26 8.79 -25.54
C ASN A 450 -20.73 8.55 -25.17
N SER A 451 -21.62 9.38 -25.70
CA SER A 451 -23.07 9.26 -25.48
C SER A 451 -23.67 7.90 -25.89
N GLN A 452 -22.89 7.06 -26.58
CA GLN A 452 -23.26 5.69 -26.97
C GLN A 452 -22.63 4.63 -26.06
N GLY A 453 -21.99 5.02 -24.97
CA GLY A 453 -21.34 4.10 -24.04
C GLY A 453 -20.04 3.47 -24.56
N LYS A 454 -19.41 4.06 -25.58
CA LYS A 454 -18.14 3.58 -26.14
C LYS A 454 -16.96 4.41 -25.60
N PRO A 455 -15.89 3.78 -25.15
CA PRO A 455 -14.70 4.50 -24.69
C PRO A 455 -14.06 5.26 -25.87
N MET A 456 -13.49 6.42 -25.59
CA MET A 456 -12.96 7.34 -26.59
C MET A 456 -11.43 7.43 -26.55
N HIS A 457 -10.83 7.35 -25.38
CA HIS A 457 -9.41 7.61 -25.19
C HIS A 457 -8.70 6.42 -24.53
N LYS A 458 -7.50 6.08 -25.00
CA LYS A 458 -6.58 5.22 -24.26
C LYS A 458 -5.79 6.11 -23.31
N ILE A 459 -6.05 5.99 -22.01
CA ILE A 459 -5.33 6.70 -20.95
C ILE A 459 -4.88 5.79 -19.79
N ASP A 460 -5.34 4.55 -19.81
CA ASP A 460 -4.87 3.51 -18.88
C ASP A 460 -3.80 2.64 -19.54
N TYR A 461 -2.77 2.28 -18.78
CA TYR A 461 -1.56 1.64 -19.29
C TYR A 461 -1.03 0.54 -18.37
N ILE A 462 -0.32 -0.41 -18.97
CA ILE A 462 0.54 -1.38 -18.29
C ILE A 462 1.87 -1.38 -19.04
N PHE A 463 2.95 -1.03 -18.35
CA PHE A 463 4.33 -1.03 -18.86
C PHE A 463 5.16 -2.11 -18.19
N ALA A 464 6.16 -2.62 -18.93
CA ALA A 464 7.15 -3.58 -18.47
C ALA A 464 8.53 -3.29 -19.11
N PRO A 465 9.63 -3.89 -18.64
CA PRO A 465 10.93 -3.74 -19.29
C PRO A 465 10.88 -4.14 -20.77
N LYS A 466 11.66 -3.51 -21.63
CA LYS A 466 11.75 -3.87 -23.07
C LYS A 466 12.26 -5.30 -23.32
N THR A 467 12.86 -5.93 -22.32
CA THR A 467 13.24 -7.35 -22.37
C THR A 467 12.08 -8.30 -22.10
N ALA A 468 10.96 -7.79 -21.60
CA ALA A 468 9.73 -8.55 -21.38
C ALA A 468 8.93 -8.66 -22.67
N ARG A 469 7.96 -9.57 -22.68
CA ARG A 469 7.03 -9.72 -23.78
C ARG A 469 5.60 -9.77 -23.26
N PHE A 470 4.77 -8.85 -23.70
CA PHE A 470 3.33 -9.01 -23.51
C PHE A 470 2.81 -10.07 -24.49
N THR A 471 2.19 -11.09 -23.96
CA THR A 471 1.51 -12.13 -24.77
C THR A 471 0.05 -11.80 -24.98
N ARG A 472 -0.47 -10.87 -24.19
CA ARG A 472 -1.84 -10.39 -24.26
C ARG A 472 -1.95 -8.94 -23.77
N CYS A 473 -2.82 -8.19 -24.43
CA CYS A 473 -3.28 -6.89 -24.03
C CYS A 473 -4.73 -6.71 -24.49
N ALA A 474 -5.66 -6.53 -23.58
CA ALA A 474 -7.06 -6.51 -23.90
C ALA A 474 -7.85 -5.55 -22.97
N VAL A 475 -8.81 -4.87 -23.54
CA VAL A 475 -9.74 -3.99 -22.82
C VAL A 475 -11.10 -4.67 -22.73
N SER A 476 -11.66 -4.73 -21.53
CA SER A 476 -13.02 -5.27 -21.35
C SER A 476 -14.05 -4.16 -21.38
N ALA A 477 -15.10 -4.42 -22.13
CA ALA A 477 -16.30 -3.59 -22.15
C ALA A 477 -17.22 -3.81 -20.94
N THR A 478 -16.84 -4.62 -19.97
CA THR A 478 -17.61 -4.84 -18.73
C THR A 478 -17.74 -3.53 -18.00
N SER A 479 -18.88 -2.94 -18.07
CA SER A 479 -19.05 -1.54 -17.79
C SER A 479 -20.22 -1.25 -16.86
N GLY A 480 -20.44 0.00 -16.74
CA GLY A 480 -21.68 0.60 -16.26
C GLY A 480 -21.50 1.37 -14.97
N LYS A 481 -20.38 1.21 -14.28
CA LYS A 481 -20.16 1.84 -12.98
C LYS A 481 -18.99 2.83 -12.97
N SER A 482 -17.98 2.61 -13.79
CA SER A 482 -16.88 3.55 -13.99
C SER A 482 -16.93 4.13 -15.42
N ASP A 483 -16.43 5.32 -15.60
CA ASP A 483 -16.16 5.93 -16.91
C ASP A 483 -14.86 5.40 -17.53
N HIS A 484 -14.19 4.45 -16.85
CA HIS A 484 -13.05 3.70 -17.37
C HIS A 484 -13.39 2.23 -17.55
N TRP A 485 -12.79 1.65 -18.58
CA TRP A 485 -12.83 0.23 -18.90
C TRP A 485 -11.55 -0.48 -18.43
N THR A 486 -11.71 -1.70 -17.97
CA THR A 486 -10.60 -2.46 -17.41
C THR A 486 -9.62 -2.88 -18.49
N LEU A 487 -8.33 -2.62 -18.27
CA LEU A 487 -7.23 -3.09 -19.11
C LEU A 487 -6.56 -4.31 -18.45
N TYR A 488 -6.39 -5.37 -19.24
CA TYR A 488 -5.68 -6.60 -18.85
C TYR A 488 -4.43 -6.78 -19.68
N GLY A 489 -3.33 -7.16 -19.03
CA GLY A 489 -2.08 -7.51 -19.69
C GLY A 489 -1.51 -8.80 -19.13
N THR A 490 -1.06 -9.71 -20.00
CA THR A 490 -0.25 -10.85 -19.60
C THR A 490 1.16 -10.61 -20.09
N VAL A 491 2.11 -10.51 -19.18
CA VAL A 491 3.51 -10.23 -19.47
C VAL A 491 4.41 -11.40 -19.07
N ALA A 492 5.17 -11.91 -20.04
CA ALA A 492 6.26 -12.85 -19.81
C ALA A 492 7.52 -12.05 -19.45
N LEU A 493 7.97 -12.23 -18.21
CA LEU A 493 9.17 -11.59 -17.68
C LEU A 493 10.34 -12.56 -17.82
N PRO A 494 11.48 -12.16 -18.44
CA PRO A 494 12.64 -13.03 -18.57
C PRO A 494 13.22 -13.39 -17.20
N ALA A 495 14.09 -14.37 -17.14
CA ALA A 495 14.92 -14.60 -15.97
C ALA A 495 15.71 -13.32 -15.61
N ALA A 496 15.88 -13.04 -14.32
CA ALA A 496 16.63 -11.89 -13.85
C ALA A 496 18.14 -12.12 -13.98
#